data_8c4a02e6e9f6fdd77631d70829f8ff9b
#
_entry.id   8c4a02e6e9f6fdd77631d70829f8ff9b
#
_cell.length_a   1.000
_cell.length_b   1.000
_cell.length_c   1.000
_cell.angle_alpha   90.00
_cell.angle_beta   90.00
_cell.angle_gamma   90.00
#
_symmetry.space_group_name_H-M   'P 1'
#
loop_
_entity.id
_entity.type
_entity.pdbx_description
1 polymer ?
#
loop_
_entity_poly.entity_id
_entity_poly.type
_entity_poly.pdbx_seq_one_letter_code
_entity_poly.pdbx_strand_id
1 'polypeptide(L)'
;MTLVEACFFHLGQSLNRAVIRCGFKVRYETDRDFATTIRAFSALAFLPLEHVEAAFEKLEEEEDIPEKFLSYFETNYVGNLTRRQGRRPAVFPMEFWNVHDRLRQSAPRTNNEVRVVAIFFGA
;
A
#
# COMPACT_ATOMS: atom_id res chain seq x y z
N MET A 1 -8.10 -17.60 -10.21
CA MET A 1 -7.36 -16.44 -9.71
C MET A 1 -5.88 -16.64 -9.93
N THR A 2 -5.21 -15.68 -10.54
CA THR A 2 -3.77 -15.76 -10.74
C THR A 2 -3.03 -15.52 -9.42
N LEU A 3 -1.74 -15.87 -9.38
CA LEU A 3 -0.91 -15.60 -8.21
C LEU A 3 -0.85 -14.09 -7.90
N VAL A 4 -0.75 -13.25 -8.94
CA VAL A 4 -0.72 -11.80 -8.80
C VAL A 4 -2.02 -11.30 -8.15
N GLU A 5 -3.16 -11.75 -8.65
CA GLU A 5 -4.46 -11.36 -8.11
C GLU A 5 -4.61 -11.81 -6.66
N ALA A 6 -4.15 -13.00 -6.33
CA ALA A 6 -4.22 -13.52 -4.97
C ALA A 6 -3.39 -12.69 -4.00
N CYS A 7 -2.16 -12.33 -4.39
CA CYS A 7 -1.28 -11.51 -3.55
C CYS A 7 -1.86 -10.12 -3.30
N PHE A 8 -2.36 -9.49 -4.35
CA PHE A 8 -2.97 -8.15 -4.23
C PHE A 8 -4.26 -8.21 -3.40
N PHE A 9 -5.07 -9.22 -3.60
CA PHE A 9 -6.31 -9.42 -2.84
C PHE A 9 -6.01 -9.56 -1.34
N HIS A 10 -5.01 -10.37 -0.98
CA HIS A 10 -4.62 -10.55 0.41
C HIS A 10 -4.11 -9.26 1.05
N LEU A 11 -3.31 -8.49 0.31
CA LEU A 11 -2.84 -7.19 0.78
C LEU A 11 -4.02 -6.26 1.05
N GLY A 12 -4.94 -6.13 0.10
CA GLY A 12 -6.13 -5.30 0.25
C GLY A 12 -6.98 -5.70 1.45
N GLN A 13 -7.16 -7.00 1.67
CA GLN A 13 -7.91 -7.49 2.84
C GLN A 13 -7.22 -7.13 4.14
N SER A 14 -5.88 -7.27 4.20
CA SER A 14 -5.11 -6.95 5.39
C SER A 14 -5.23 -5.47 5.74
N LEU A 15 -5.17 -4.59 4.72
CA LEU A 15 -5.31 -3.15 4.93
C LEU A 15 -6.72 -2.79 5.39
N ASN A 16 -7.74 -3.41 4.83
CA ASN A 16 -9.13 -3.20 5.23
C ASN A 16 -9.33 -3.58 6.69
N ARG A 17 -8.79 -4.73 7.11
CA ARG A 17 -8.85 -5.16 8.51
C ARG A 17 -8.13 -4.17 9.44
N ALA A 18 -7.00 -3.63 8.99
CA ALA A 18 -6.24 -2.65 9.77
C ALA A 18 -7.04 -1.36 9.97
N VAL A 19 -7.73 -0.88 8.95
CA VAL A 19 -8.59 0.29 9.04
C VAL A 19 -9.69 0.07 10.07
N ILE A 20 -10.31 -1.10 10.05
CA ILE A 20 -11.36 -1.46 11.01
C ILE A 20 -10.81 -1.51 12.43
N ARG A 21 -9.64 -2.14 12.63
CA ARG A 21 -9.01 -2.23 13.95
C ARG A 21 -8.63 -0.86 14.50
N CYS A 22 -8.25 0.07 13.63
CA CYS A 22 -7.91 1.43 14.05
C CYS A 22 -9.15 2.29 14.35
N GLY A 23 -10.36 1.76 14.13
CA GLY A 23 -11.59 2.48 14.42
C GLY A 23 -12.05 3.42 13.32
N PHE A 24 -11.60 3.22 12.07
CA PHE A 24 -11.90 4.12 10.97
C PHE A 24 -12.80 3.49 9.90
N LYS A 25 -13.54 2.44 10.27
CA LYS A 25 -14.44 1.77 9.32
C LYS A 25 -15.47 2.72 8.72
N VAL A 26 -16.16 3.49 9.54
CA VAL A 26 -17.21 4.41 9.10
C VAL A 26 -16.62 5.48 8.18
N ARG A 27 -15.48 6.05 8.57
CA ARG A 27 -14.81 7.05 7.76
C ARG A 27 -14.39 6.47 6.40
N TYR A 28 -13.87 5.26 6.40
CA TYR A 28 -13.48 4.58 5.16
C TYR A 28 -14.67 4.38 4.22
N GLU A 29 -15.84 4.09 4.78
CA GLU A 29 -17.05 3.84 4.01
C GLU A 29 -17.72 5.12 3.50
N THR A 30 -17.55 6.25 4.21
CA THR A 30 -18.29 7.48 3.94
C THR A 30 -17.45 8.62 3.38
N ASP A 31 -16.13 8.61 3.61
CA ASP A 31 -15.22 9.66 3.14
C ASP A 31 -14.42 9.11 1.95
N ARG A 32 -14.79 9.54 0.75
CA ARG A 32 -14.17 9.06 -0.49
C ARG A 32 -12.68 9.39 -0.56
N ASP A 33 -12.28 10.58 -0.13
CA ASP A 33 -10.87 10.99 -0.19
C ASP A 33 -10.03 10.16 0.78
N PHE A 34 -10.54 9.92 1.97
CA PHE A 34 -9.88 9.05 2.93
C PHE A 34 -9.72 7.63 2.39
N ALA A 35 -10.79 7.08 1.82
CA ALA A 35 -10.75 5.74 1.25
C ALA A 35 -9.73 5.64 0.10
N THR A 36 -9.66 6.66 -0.75
CA THR A 36 -8.70 6.70 -1.85
C THR A 36 -7.26 6.73 -1.32
N THR A 37 -7.01 7.51 -0.29
CA THR A 37 -5.68 7.60 0.33
C THR A 37 -5.28 6.25 0.94
N ILE A 38 -6.19 5.58 1.64
CA ILE A 38 -5.91 4.26 2.20
C ILE A 38 -5.60 3.24 1.09
N ARG A 39 -6.37 3.26 0.00
CA ARG A 39 -6.13 2.38 -1.14
C ARG A 39 -4.80 2.63 -1.82
N ALA A 40 -4.26 3.85 -1.70
CA ALA A 40 -2.96 4.17 -2.26
C ALA A 40 -1.86 3.32 -1.66
N PHE A 41 -2.00 2.88 -0.41
CA PHE A 41 -1.02 1.98 0.21
C PHE A 41 -0.99 0.62 -0.49
N SER A 42 -2.13 0.08 -0.89
CA SER A 42 -2.13 -1.17 -1.65
C SER A 42 -1.62 -0.96 -3.07
N ALA A 43 -1.81 0.23 -3.63
CA ALA A 43 -1.31 0.56 -4.97
C ALA A 43 0.23 0.57 -5.03
N LEU A 44 0.92 0.68 -3.90
CA LEU A 44 2.37 0.54 -3.86
C LEU A 44 2.85 -0.79 -4.43
N ALA A 45 1.99 -1.82 -4.39
CA ALA A 45 2.31 -3.12 -4.96
C ALA A 45 2.52 -3.07 -6.47
N PHE A 46 2.00 -2.05 -7.15
CA PHE A 46 2.11 -1.92 -8.61
C PHE A 46 3.29 -1.06 -9.05
N LEU A 47 4.02 -0.46 -8.13
CA LEU A 47 5.19 0.35 -8.46
C LEU A 47 6.43 -0.52 -8.62
N PRO A 48 7.42 -0.06 -9.43
CA PRO A 48 8.72 -0.71 -9.43
C PRO A 48 9.26 -0.80 -8.00
N LEU A 49 9.88 -1.92 -7.66
CA LEU A 49 10.32 -2.18 -6.30
C LEU A 49 11.18 -1.06 -5.73
N GLU A 50 12.07 -0.50 -6.55
CA GLU A 50 12.97 0.57 -6.14
C GLU A 50 12.26 1.90 -5.84
N HIS A 51 11.01 2.05 -6.21
CA HIS A 51 10.22 3.27 -5.96
C HIS A 51 9.25 3.16 -4.79
N VAL A 52 9.08 1.96 -4.23
CA VAL A 52 8.07 1.71 -3.18
C VAL A 52 8.36 2.53 -1.92
N GLU A 53 9.61 2.54 -1.46
CA GLU A 53 9.97 3.24 -0.23
C GLU A 53 9.74 4.75 -0.35
N ALA A 54 10.16 5.36 -1.46
CA ALA A 54 9.97 6.79 -1.68
C ALA A 54 8.49 7.15 -1.77
N ALA A 55 7.69 6.31 -2.43
CA ALA A 55 6.25 6.52 -2.52
C ALA A 55 5.56 6.38 -1.17
N PHE A 56 6.00 5.42 -0.34
CA PHE A 56 5.49 5.28 1.01
C PHE A 56 5.79 6.54 1.84
N GLU A 57 7.01 7.07 1.74
CA GLU A 57 7.39 8.29 2.47
C GLU A 57 6.54 9.48 2.04
N LYS A 58 6.18 9.56 0.77
CA LYS A 58 5.28 10.59 0.27
C LYS A 58 3.89 10.45 0.88
N LEU A 59 3.38 9.22 1.01
CA LEU A 59 2.09 8.97 1.64
C LEU A 59 2.09 9.31 3.13
N GLU A 60 3.21 9.14 3.81
CA GLU A 60 3.33 9.51 5.23
C GLU A 60 3.10 11.00 5.47
N GLU A 61 3.34 11.84 4.46
CA GLU A 61 3.16 13.28 4.56
C GLU A 61 1.70 13.70 4.53
N GLU A 62 0.78 12.81 4.16
CA GLU A 62 -0.64 13.10 4.15
C GLU A 62 -1.17 13.26 5.58
N GLU A 63 -1.78 14.41 5.85
CA GLU A 63 -2.18 14.78 7.21
C GLU A 63 -3.30 13.91 7.80
N ASP A 64 -4.15 13.36 6.95
CA ASP A 64 -5.36 12.68 7.38
C ASP A 64 -5.20 11.18 7.67
N ILE A 65 -3.99 10.66 7.58
CA ILE A 65 -3.78 9.22 7.78
C ILE A 65 -3.55 8.94 9.26
N PRO A 66 -4.33 8.02 9.88
CA PRO A 66 -4.12 7.67 11.28
C PRO A 66 -2.72 7.11 11.53
N GLU A 67 -2.08 7.58 12.56
CA GLU A 67 -0.73 7.14 12.92
C GLU A 67 -0.68 5.63 13.16
N LYS A 68 -1.70 5.07 13.76
CA LYS A 68 -1.78 3.62 13.98
C LYS A 68 -1.76 2.83 12.68
N PHE A 69 -2.42 3.35 11.64
CA PHE A 69 -2.41 2.70 10.34
C PHE A 69 -1.04 2.81 9.69
N LEU A 70 -0.42 3.99 9.74
CA LEU A 70 0.93 4.19 9.21
C LEU A 70 1.93 3.25 9.87
N SER A 71 1.89 3.18 11.20
CA SER A 71 2.76 2.29 11.98
C SER A 71 2.58 0.84 11.60
N TYR A 72 1.33 0.42 11.45
CA TYR A 72 1.01 -0.94 11.03
C TYR A 72 1.58 -1.24 9.65
N PHE A 73 1.35 -0.35 8.70
CA PHE A 73 1.82 -0.59 7.32
C PHE A 73 3.34 -0.60 7.26
N GLU A 74 3.98 0.36 7.92
CA GLU A 74 5.45 0.44 7.92
C GLU A 74 6.07 -0.82 8.52
N THR A 75 5.61 -1.24 9.68
CA THR A 75 6.17 -2.42 10.37
C THR A 75 6.01 -3.69 9.55
N ASN A 76 4.85 -3.87 8.93
CA ASN A 76 4.53 -5.13 8.27
C ASN A 76 5.02 -5.20 6.83
N TYR A 77 5.06 -4.08 6.11
CA TYR A 77 5.26 -4.11 4.66
C TYR A 77 6.47 -3.34 4.15
N VAL A 78 7.02 -2.42 4.93
CA VAL A 78 8.15 -1.59 4.51
C VAL A 78 9.38 -1.84 5.36
N GLY A 79 9.19 -1.98 6.66
CA GLY A 79 10.27 -2.06 7.63
C GLY A 79 10.51 -0.73 8.31
N ASN A 80 10.71 -0.76 9.63
CA ASN A 80 10.92 0.46 10.41
C ASN A 80 12.30 1.05 10.20
N LEU A 81 12.40 2.37 10.17
CA LEU A 81 13.68 3.07 10.07
C LEU A 81 14.53 2.80 11.29
N THR A 82 15.85 2.67 11.07
CA THR A 82 16.83 2.51 12.12
C THR A 82 17.67 3.79 12.24
N ARG A 83 18.42 3.92 13.35
CA ARG A 83 19.31 5.06 13.55
C ARG A 83 20.49 5.09 12.57
N ARG A 84 20.78 3.97 11.90
CA ARG A 84 21.97 3.80 11.05
C ARG A 84 21.66 3.89 9.55
N GLN A 85 20.64 4.65 9.16
CA GLN A 85 20.27 4.80 7.76
C GLN A 85 19.92 3.47 7.09
N GLY A 86 18.76 2.97 7.35
CA GLY A 86 18.24 1.76 6.74
C GLY A 86 16.98 1.37 7.42
N ARG A 87 16.38 0.30 6.93
CA ARG A 87 15.15 -0.21 7.50
C ARG A 87 15.37 -1.61 8.03
N ARG A 88 14.70 -1.92 9.13
CA ARG A 88 14.62 -3.30 9.61
C ARG A 88 13.80 -4.11 8.62
N PRO A 89 14.02 -5.43 8.52
CA PRO A 89 13.16 -6.25 7.66
C PRO A 89 11.71 -6.12 8.06
N ALA A 90 10.84 -5.96 7.07
CA ALA A 90 9.40 -5.97 7.30
C ALA A 90 8.94 -7.40 7.60
N VAL A 91 7.78 -7.53 8.26
CA VAL A 91 7.16 -8.84 8.47
C VAL A 91 6.91 -9.53 7.13
N PHE A 92 6.44 -8.75 6.15
CA PHE A 92 6.25 -9.23 4.77
C PHE A 92 7.16 -8.40 3.86
N PRO A 93 8.36 -8.90 3.50
CA PRO A 93 9.29 -8.16 2.66
C PRO A 93 8.63 -7.67 1.37
N MET A 94 9.05 -6.50 0.90
CA MET A 94 8.45 -5.88 -0.29
C MET A 94 8.46 -6.80 -1.51
N GLU A 95 9.48 -7.65 -1.65
CA GLU A 95 9.58 -8.59 -2.75
C GLU A 95 8.41 -9.59 -2.80
N PHE A 96 7.81 -9.87 -1.66
CA PHE A 96 6.71 -10.84 -1.58
C PHE A 96 5.37 -10.26 -2.02
N TRP A 97 5.11 -8.99 -1.70
CA TRP A 97 3.80 -8.41 -2.02
C TRP A 97 3.84 -7.48 -3.24
N ASN A 98 5.01 -7.07 -3.70
CA ASN A 98 5.12 -6.24 -4.90
C ASN A 98 4.87 -7.10 -6.14
N VAL A 99 4.02 -6.63 -7.03
CA VAL A 99 3.59 -7.38 -8.21
C VAL A 99 3.91 -6.66 -9.52
N HIS A 100 4.73 -5.61 -9.46
CA HIS A 100 5.04 -4.79 -10.65
C HIS A 100 5.59 -5.64 -11.81
N ASP A 101 6.62 -6.43 -11.54
CA ASP A 101 7.25 -7.24 -12.59
C ASP A 101 6.32 -8.33 -13.10
N ARG A 102 5.51 -8.90 -12.24
CA ARG A 102 4.55 -9.93 -12.64
C ARG A 102 3.45 -9.36 -13.53
N LEU A 103 3.04 -8.11 -13.27
CA LEU A 103 2.01 -7.45 -14.09
C LEU A 103 2.50 -7.12 -15.48
N ARG A 104 3.80 -6.92 -15.66
CA ARG A 104 4.36 -6.71 -17.01
C ARG A 104 4.20 -7.93 -17.90
N GLN A 105 4.04 -9.10 -17.31
CA GLN A 105 3.95 -10.39 -17.99
C GLN A 105 2.55 -10.98 -18.02
N SER A 106 1.58 -10.39 -17.32
CA SER A 106 0.26 -10.97 -17.17
C SER A 106 -0.86 -9.94 -17.31
N ALA A 107 -2.06 -10.28 -16.86
CA ALA A 107 -3.31 -9.59 -17.11
C ALA A 107 -3.30 -8.07 -16.87
N PRO A 108 -4.14 -7.31 -17.59
CA PRO A 108 -4.24 -5.86 -17.40
C PRO A 108 -4.77 -5.50 -16.01
N ARG A 109 -4.33 -4.35 -15.51
CA ARG A 109 -4.80 -3.79 -14.24
C ARG A 109 -6.24 -3.32 -14.38
N THR A 110 -6.97 -3.29 -13.26
CA THR A 110 -8.29 -2.67 -13.26
C THR A 110 -8.16 -1.15 -13.40
N ASN A 111 -9.23 -0.50 -13.87
CA ASN A 111 -9.24 0.95 -14.01
C ASN A 111 -9.06 1.67 -12.67
N ASN A 112 -9.58 1.10 -11.58
CA ASN A 112 -9.45 1.70 -10.26
C ASN A 112 -8.00 1.73 -9.78
N GLU A 113 -7.26 0.65 -9.99
CA GLU A 113 -5.85 0.54 -9.61
C GLU A 113 -5.00 1.53 -10.38
N VAL A 114 -5.21 1.61 -11.70
CA VAL A 114 -4.50 2.57 -12.55
C VAL A 114 -4.79 4.00 -12.11
N ARG A 115 -6.05 4.30 -11.79
CA ARG A 115 -6.46 5.63 -11.35
C ARG A 115 -5.78 6.03 -10.04
N VAL A 116 -5.72 5.13 -9.06
CA VAL A 116 -5.08 5.41 -7.78
C VAL A 116 -3.59 5.66 -7.97
N VAL A 117 -2.91 4.84 -8.77
CA VAL A 117 -1.49 5.02 -9.07
C VAL A 117 -1.26 6.38 -9.74
N ALA A 118 -2.10 6.77 -10.70
CA ALA A 118 -1.96 8.04 -11.41
C ALA A 118 -2.16 9.24 -10.46
N ILE A 119 -3.12 9.16 -9.55
CA ILE A 119 -3.43 10.24 -8.62
C ILE A 119 -2.26 10.51 -7.67
N PHE A 120 -1.66 9.47 -7.10
CA PHE A 120 -0.67 9.62 -6.05
C PHE A 120 0.78 9.57 -6.53
N PHE A 121 1.07 8.84 -7.60
CA PHE A 121 2.46 8.54 -7.97
C PHE A 121 2.82 8.99 -9.40
N GLY A 122 1.86 9.54 -10.12
CA GLY A 122 2.03 9.83 -11.55
C GLY A 122 1.85 8.57 -12.38
N ALA A 123 1.60 8.72 -13.64
CA ALA A 123 1.26 7.60 -14.53
C ALA A 123 2.40 6.60 -14.74
#